data_f644c726d29b5a1b2b0045333077b8fa
#
_entry.id   f644c726d29b5a1b2b0045333077b8fa
#
_cell.length_a   1.000
_cell.length_b   1.000
_cell.length_c   1.000
_cell.angle_alpha   90.00
_cell.angle_beta   90.00
_cell.angle_gamma   90.00
#
_symmetry.space_group_name_H-M   'P 1'
#
loop_
_entity.id
_entity.type
_entity.pdbx_description
1 polymer ?
#
loop_
_entity_poly.entity_id
_entity_poly.type
_entity_poly.pdbx_seq_one_letter_code
_entity_poly.pdbx_strand_id
1 'polypeptide(L)'
;DTSMLWNTYCIVRLSLVYRGRAIPIVWKVLEHGSSSVAHEDYHTLLNQAAQLLFPFHCRVVFLADRGFADTKLMDHLQQLGWHFRIRIKDSFWVYLKGQLPRKIERFRLRAGHPRFWQEVEITKERFGPLHLAMGRPIDSKERWIVISDEPTDVETFREYGLRFDIEENFLDDKSNGFQLESSLIRSAPALERLCLILAATTLYLVSQGTHIVETGQRRKVDAHWFRGNSYFKIG
;
A
#
# COMPACT_ATOMS: atom_id res chain seq x y z
N ASP A 1 3.25 4.00 -2.21
CA ASP A 1 4.23 3.97 -1.11
C ASP A 1 5.56 4.58 -1.54
N THR A 2 6.46 4.84 -0.60
CA THR A 2 7.77 5.44 -0.86
C THR A 2 8.90 4.56 -0.34
N SER A 3 10.05 4.60 -1.02
CA SER A 3 11.25 3.90 -0.56
C SER A 3 12.51 4.69 -0.86
N MET A 4 13.38 4.82 0.14
CA MET A 4 14.65 5.57 0.00
C MET A 4 15.75 4.69 -0.58
N LEU A 5 16.56 5.28 -1.48
CA LEU A 5 17.85 4.73 -1.91
C LEU A 5 18.96 5.68 -1.49
N TRP A 6 19.95 5.16 -0.77
CA TRP A 6 21.18 5.86 -0.30
C TRP A 6 20.90 7.21 0.39
N ASN A 7 19.72 7.39 0.98
CA ASN A 7 19.27 8.65 1.58
C ASN A 7 19.30 9.86 0.63
N THR A 8 19.32 9.63 -0.68
CA THR A 8 19.42 10.66 -1.73
C THR A 8 18.24 10.63 -2.67
N TYR A 9 17.74 9.43 -2.99
CA TYR A 9 16.62 9.26 -3.90
C TYR A 9 15.43 8.66 -3.19
N CYS A 10 14.27 9.25 -3.41
CA CYS A 10 12.98 8.73 -2.96
C CYS A 10 12.22 8.16 -4.16
N ILE A 11 11.99 6.85 -4.16
CA ILE A 11 11.12 6.20 -5.14
C ILE A 11 9.70 6.30 -4.63
N VAL A 12 8.85 7.04 -5.33
CA VAL A 12 7.40 7.06 -5.13
C VAL A 12 6.77 6.09 -6.10
N ARG A 13 5.99 5.14 -5.60
CA ARG A 13 5.48 4.04 -6.42
C ARG A 13 4.01 3.74 -6.11
N LEU A 14 3.23 3.52 -7.17
CA LEU A 14 1.92 2.91 -7.12
C LEU A 14 2.01 1.53 -7.78
N SER A 15 1.49 0.52 -7.09
CA SER A 15 1.60 -0.89 -7.51
C SER A 15 0.25 -1.59 -7.41
N LEU A 16 0.07 -2.61 -8.24
CA LEU A 16 -1.07 -3.52 -8.19
C LEU A 16 -0.70 -4.75 -7.36
N VAL A 17 -1.51 -5.07 -6.35
CA VAL A 17 -1.30 -6.28 -5.55
C VAL A 17 -1.71 -7.52 -6.35
N TYR A 18 -0.77 -8.44 -6.54
CA TYR A 18 -1.00 -9.69 -7.26
C TYR A 18 -0.13 -10.83 -6.74
N ARG A 19 -0.76 -11.93 -6.29
CA ARG A 19 -0.09 -13.16 -5.87
C ARG A 19 1.01 -12.95 -4.81
N GLY A 20 0.76 -12.08 -3.81
CA GLY A 20 1.68 -11.80 -2.72
C GLY A 20 2.87 -10.94 -3.14
N ARG A 21 2.72 -10.15 -4.19
CA ARG A 21 3.64 -9.09 -4.62
C ARG A 21 2.88 -7.87 -5.11
N ALA A 22 3.52 -6.73 -4.99
CA ALA A 22 3.01 -5.47 -5.52
C ALA A 22 3.72 -5.16 -6.85
N ILE A 23 3.03 -5.38 -7.97
CA ILE A 23 3.56 -5.13 -9.31
C ILE A 23 3.51 -3.62 -9.59
N PRO A 24 4.66 -2.95 -9.79
CA PRO A 24 4.67 -1.51 -10.08
C PRO A 24 3.95 -1.18 -11.38
N ILE A 25 3.07 -0.17 -11.36
CA ILE A 25 2.36 0.31 -12.56
C ILE A 25 2.74 1.74 -12.93
N VAL A 26 2.99 2.59 -11.94
CA VAL A 26 3.56 3.93 -12.13
C VAL A 26 4.52 4.25 -11.00
N TRP A 27 5.55 5.05 -11.31
CA TRP A 27 6.57 5.49 -10.33
C TRP A 27 7.21 6.79 -10.74
N LYS A 28 7.87 7.42 -9.78
CA LYS A 28 8.72 8.57 -9.96
C LYS A 28 9.92 8.46 -9.02
N VAL A 29 11.08 8.86 -9.46
CA VAL A 29 12.26 8.97 -8.61
C VAL A 29 12.56 10.45 -8.36
N LEU A 30 12.49 10.83 -7.09
CA LEU A 30 12.77 12.20 -6.64
C LEU A 30 14.19 12.26 -6.06
N GLU A 31 14.94 13.30 -6.37
CA GLU A 31 16.16 13.65 -5.64
C GLU A 31 15.76 14.34 -4.34
N HIS A 32 15.47 13.53 -3.34
CA HIS A 32 14.88 13.97 -2.07
C HIS A 32 15.35 13.08 -0.91
N GLY A 33 15.90 13.69 0.12
CA GLY A 33 16.50 12.98 1.26
C GLY A 33 15.52 12.47 2.31
N SER A 34 14.22 12.40 2.02
CA SER A 34 13.18 11.93 2.95
C SER A 34 12.16 11.04 2.24
N SER A 35 11.63 10.06 2.96
CA SER A 35 10.50 9.25 2.48
C SER A 35 9.14 9.97 2.59
N SER A 36 9.09 11.13 3.24
CA SER A 36 7.88 11.95 3.32
C SER A 36 7.78 12.83 2.08
N VAL A 37 6.74 12.65 1.29
CA VAL A 37 6.48 13.39 0.05
C VAL A 37 5.14 14.11 0.15
N ALA A 38 5.04 15.29 -0.46
CA ALA A 38 3.81 16.06 -0.50
C ALA A 38 2.84 15.48 -1.55
N HIS A 39 1.55 15.77 -1.41
CA HIS A 39 0.52 15.32 -2.35
C HIS A 39 0.84 15.77 -3.79
N GLU A 40 1.36 16.96 -3.96
CA GLU A 40 1.76 17.56 -5.23
C GLU A 40 2.83 16.74 -5.98
N ASP A 41 3.66 15.98 -5.25
CA ASP A 41 4.73 15.16 -5.83
C ASP A 41 4.20 13.88 -6.48
N TYR A 42 3.09 13.34 -5.99
CA TYR A 42 2.56 12.06 -6.45
C TYR A 42 1.15 12.11 -7.04
N HIS A 43 0.46 13.24 -7.00
CA HIS A 43 -0.89 13.35 -7.55
C HIS A 43 -0.92 13.04 -9.06
N THR A 44 0.12 13.41 -9.78
CA THR A 44 0.27 13.10 -11.21
C THR A 44 0.34 11.59 -11.46
N LEU A 45 1.00 10.83 -10.54
CA LEU A 45 1.07 9.37 -10.62
C LEU A 45 -0.32 8.74 -10.44
N LEU A 46 -1.16 9.28 -9.56
CA LEU A 46 -2.53 8.80 -9.38
C LEU A 46 -3.34 8.99 -10.66
N ASN A 47 -3.23 10.14 -11.31
CA ASN A 47 -3.93 10.41 -12.56
C ASN A 47 -3.43 9.50 -13.69
N GLN A 48 -2.11 9.28 -13.80
CA GLN A 48 -1.53 8.33 -14.76
C GLN A 48 -2.05 6.90 -14.52
N ALA A 49 -2.06 6.46 -13.26
CA ALA A 49 -2.60 5.14 -12.92
C ALA A 49 -4.10 5.03 -13.23
N ALA A 50 -4.88 6.08 -12.99
CA ALA A 50 -6.30 6.11 -13.35
C ALA A 50 -6.50 5.96 -14.85
N GLN A 51 -5.71 6.65 -15.68
CA GLN A 51 -5.73 6.50 -17.13
C GLN A 51 -5.37 5.07 -17.57
N LEU A 52 -4.35 4.46 -16.96
CA LEU A 52 -3.94 3.08 -17.25
C LEU A 52 -5.02 2.06 -16.87
N LEU A 53 -5.74 2.27 -15.78
CA LEU A 53 -6.75 1.35 -15.28
C LEU A 53 -8.13 1.56 -15.92
N PHE A 54 -8.39 2.73 -16.50
CA PHE A 54 -9.68 3.09 -17.08
C PHE A 54 -10.23 2.07 -18.09
N PRO A 55 -9.45 1.52 -19.04
CA PRO A 55 -9.96 0.57 -20.02
C PRO A 55 -10.48 -0.74 -19.42
N PHE A 56 -10.07 -1.07 -18.21
CA PHE A 56 -10.44 -2.33 -17.56
C PHE A 56 -11.75 -2.27 -16.78
N HIS A 57 -12.32 -1.08 -16.59
CA HIS A 57 -13.57 -0.86 -15.85
C HIS A 57 -13.61 -1.59 -14.48
N CYS A 58 -12.47 -1.69 -13.81
CA CYS A 58 -12.33 -2.42 -12.55
C CYS A 58 -12.62 -1.52 -11.35
N ARG A 59 -13.14 -2.12 -10.28
CA ARG A 59 -13.22 -1.46 -8.98
C ARG A 59 -11.81 -1.36 -8.39
N VAL A 60 -11.38 -0.14 -8.06
CA VAL A 60 -10.07 0.11 -7.46
C VAL A 60 -10.22 0.39 -5.97
N VAL A 61 -9.41 -0.27 -5.15
CA VAL A 61 -9.28 0.00 -3.72
C VAL A 61 -7.84 0.40 -3.44
N PHE A 62 -7.64 1.67 -3.13
CA PHE A 62 -6.32 2.23 -2.83
C PHE A 62 -5.93 1.93 -1.38
N LEU A 63 -4.73 1.39 -1.19
CA LEU A 63 -4.19 1.04 0.12
C LEU A 63 -2.99 1.92 0.42
N ALA A 64 -2.98 2.58 1.58
CA ALA A 64 -1.86 3.42 1.97
C ALA A 64 -1.59 3.37 3.48
N ASP A 65 -0.34 3.63 3.84
CA ASP A 65 0.08 3.73 5.23
C ASP A 65 -0.27 5.10 5.84
N ARG A 66 0.04 5.25 7.12
CA ARG A 66 -0.22 6.49 7.88
C ARG A 66 0.58 7.71 7.41
N GLY A 67 1.60 7.52 6.57
CA GLY A 67 2.36 8.60 5.95
C GLY A 67 1.54 9.32 4.89
N PHE A 68 0.60 8.62 4.26
CA PHE A 68 -0.33 9.13 3.26
C PHE A 68 -1.71 9.51 3.81
N ALA A 69 -1.85 9.62 5.13
CA ALA A 69 -3.12 10.00 5.76
C ALA A 69 -3.37 11.51 5.61
N ASP A 70 -3.73 11.93 4.41
CA ASP A 70 -4.01 13.31 4.01
C ASP A 70 -5.42 13.41 3.42
N THR A 71 -6.20 14.39 3.86
CA THR A 71 -7.56 14.64 3.36
C THR A 71 -7.58 15.06 1.88
N LYS A 72 -6.55 15.75 1.40
CA LYS A 72 -6.39 16.07 -0.04
C LYS A 72 -6.27 14.79 -0.89
N LEU A 73 -5.50 13.81 -0.40
CA LEU A 73 -5.40 12.52 -1.08
C LEU A 73 -6.75 11.80 -1.09
N MET A 74 -7.44 11.74 0.05
CA MET A 74 -8.76 11.08 0.16
C MET A 74 -9.78 11.70 -0.80
N ASP A 75 -9.83 13.04 -0.85
CA ASP A 75 -10.69 13.77 -1.79
C ASP A 75 -10.33 13.47 -3.25
N HIS A 76 -9.04 13.47 -3.58
CA HIS A 76 -8.59 13.13 -4.93
C HIS A 76 -8.98 11.68 -5.33
N LEU A 77 -8.85 10.72 -4.43
CA LEU A 77 -9.26 9.34 -4.69
C LEU A 77 -10.76 9.23 -4.95
N GLN A 78 -11.58 9.94 -4.18
CA GLN A 78 -13.03 10.02 -4.41
C GLN A 78 -13.36 10.65 -5.77
N GLN A 79 -12.66 11.71 -6.17
CA GLN A 79 -12.81 12.32 -7.51
C GLN A 79 -12.44 11.36 -8.65
N LEU A 80 -11.47 10.46 -8.43
CA LEU A 80 -11.11 9.40 -9.39
C LEU A 80 -12.11 8.23 -9.39
N GLY A 81 -13.10 8.22 -8.48
CA GLY A 81 -14.02 7.10 -8.29
C GLY A 81 -13.35 5.87 -7.66
N TRP A 82 -12.25 6.06 -6.95
CA TRP A 82 -11.54 5.00 -6.27
C TRP A 82 -11.93 4.92 -4.80
N HIS A 83 -12.10 3.70 -4.31
CA HIS A 83 -12.23 3.41 -2.88
C HIS A 83 -10.87 3.39 -2.21
N PHE A 84 -10.84 3.52 -0.88
CA PHE A 84 -9.58 3.49 -0.16
C PHE A 84 -9.65 2.81 1.22
N ARG A 85 -8.50 2.29 1.67
CA ARG A 85 -8.20 1.84 3.03
C ARG A 85 -6.89 2.50 3.43
N ILE A 86 -6.97 3.57 4.20
CA ILE A 86 -5.80 4.35 4.61
C ILE A 86 -5.65 4.25 6.11
N ARG A 87 -4.45 3.83 6.56
CA ARG A 87 -4.13 3.87 7.97
C ARG A 87 -3.90 5.31 8.42
N ILE A 88 -4.46 5.68 9.57
CA ILE A 88 -4.29 7.03 10.13
C ILE A 88 -3.53 6.99 11.46
N LYS A 89 -3.01 8.18 11.87
CA LYS A 89 -2.26 8.34 13.11
C LYS A 89 -3.18 8.44 14.32
N ASP A 90 -2.71 8.01 15.49
CA ASP A 90 -3.43 8.11 16.77
C ASP A 90 -3.75 9.57 17.17
N SER A 91 -3.04 10.54 16.61
CA SER A 91 -3.25 11.97 16.87
C SER A 91 -4.46 12.58 16.16
N PHE A 92 -5.09 11.84 15.22
CA PHE A 92 -6.27 12.34 14.50
C PHE A 92 -7.46 12.55 15.44
N TRP A 93 -8.20 13.63 15.19
CA TRP A 93 -9.51 13.86 15.77
C TRP A 93 -10.57 13.03 15.03
N VAL A 94 -11.50 12.48 15.80
CA VAL A 94 -12.65 11.73 15.27
C VAL A 94 -13.92 12.28 15.90
N TYR A 95 -14.91 12.50 15.05
CA TYR A 95 -16.26 12.93 15.38
C TYR A 95 -17.21 11.76 15.11
N LEU A 96 -17.75 11.19 16.17
CA LEU A 96 -18.72 10.11 16.12
C LEU A 96 -20.11 10.66 16.39
N LYS A 97 -21.10 10.20 15.66
CA LYS A 97 -22.50 10.62 15.83
C LYS A 97 -22.94 10.45 17.29
N GLY A 98 -23.47 11.52 17.89
CA GLY A 98 -23.96 11.52 19.27
C GLY A 98 -22.88 11.43 20.36
N GLN A 99 -21.60 11.62 20.05
CA GLN A 99 -20.49 11.59 21.01
C GLN A 99 -19.66 12.87 20.95
N LEU A 100 -18.98 13.20 22.06
CA LEU A 100 -18.01 14.29 22.07
C LEU A 100 -16.80 13.95 21.20
N PRO A 101 -16.26 14.94 20.46
CA PRO A 101 -15.04 14.77 19.69
C PRO A 101 -13.88 14.29 20.56
N ARG A 102 -13.08 13.41 20.02
CA ARG A 102 -11.89 12.91 20.72
C ARG A 102 -10.80 12.44 19.76
N LYS A 103 -9.57 12.45 20.24
CA LYS A 103 -8.46 11.88 19.49
C LYS A 103 -8.51 10.35 19.53
N ILE A 104 -8.02 9.73 18.47
CA ILE A 104 -7.91 8.25 18.33
C ILE A 104 -7.14 7.63 19.49
N GLU A 105 -6.08 8.26 19.99
CA GLU A 105 -5.27 7.77 21.13
C GLU A 105 -6.11 7.49 22.41
N ARG A 106 -7.24 8.16 22.56
CA ARG A 106 -8.14 8.01 23.73
C ARG A 106 -9.05 6.79 23.65
N PHE A 107 -9.08 6.07 22.52
CA PHE A 107 -9.86 4.85 22.41
C PHE A 107 -9.11 3.67 23.03
N ARG A 108 -9.75 3.00 23.97
CA ARG A 108 -9.23 1.75 24.53
C ARG A 108 -9.61 0.59 23.63
N LEU A 109 -8.62 -0.13 23.09
CA LEU A 109 -8.81 -1.32 22.27
C LEU A 109 -8.34 -2.57 23.05
N ARG A 110 -9.24 -3.53 23.15
CA ARG A 110 -8.89 -4.87 23.66
C ARG A 110 -8.30 -5.69 22.51
N ALA A 111 -7.22 -6.45 22.78
CA ALA A 111 -6.61 -7.34 21.81
C ALA A 111 -7.63 -8.36 21.27
N GLY A 112 -7.63 -8.58 19.97
CA GLY A 112 -8.56 -9.49 19.30
C GLY A 112 -10.01 -9.02 19.19
N HIS A 113 -10.35 -7.82 19.67
CA HIS A 113 -11.71 -7.27 19.62
C HIS A 113 -11.72 -5.98 18.79
N PRO A 114 -11.88 -6.08 17.47
CA PRO A 114 -11.97 -4.89 16.61
C PRO A 114 -13.27 -4.14 16.86
N ARG A 115 -13.25 -2.86 16.48
CA ARG A 115 -14.40 -1.97 16.58
C ARG A 115 -14.56 -1.23 15.25
N PHE A 116 -15.81 -1.00 14.85
CA PHE A 116 -16.19 -0.39 13.59
C PHE A 116 -17.17 0.75 13.84
N TRP A 117 -17.00 1.86 13.12
CA TRP A 117 -17.92 3.00 13.15
C TRP A 117 -18.19 3.46 11.74
N GLN A 118 -19.43 3.78 11.49
CA GLN A 118 -19.89 4.32 10.22
C GLN A 118 -20.16 5.82 10.35
N GLU A 119 -20.10 6.53 9.24
CA GLU A 119 -20.39 7.96 9.15
C GLU A 119 -19.61 8.79 10.17
N VAL A 120 -18.29 8.58 10.23
CA VAL A 120 -17.39 9.37 11.06
C VAL A 120 -16.81 10.52 10.26
N GLU A 121 -16.49 11.62 10.93
CA GLU A 121 -15.67 12.69 10.37
C GLU A 121 -14.32 12.70 11.08
N ILE A 122 -13.28 13.09 10.37
CA ILE A 122 -11.90 13.13 10.88
C ILE A 122 -11.32 14.53 10.73
N THR A 123 -10.21 14.76 11.40
CA THR A 123 -9.47 16.05 11.48
C THR A 123 -10.29 17.17 12.12
N LYS A 124 -9.71 18.35 12.29
CA LYS A 124 -10.42 19.52 12.83
C LYS A 124 -11.41 20.10 11.83
N GLU A 125 -11.13 19.91 10.56
CA GLU A 125 -11.92 20.36 9.41
C GLU A 125 -13.16 19.49 9.18
N ARG A 126 -13.32 18.39 9.94
CA ARG A 126 -14.46 17.47 9.90
C ARG A 126 -14.67 16.86 8.51
N PHE A 127 -13.57 16.35 7.95
CA PHE A 127 -13.60 15.67 6.65
C PHE A 127 -14.38 14.35 6.76
N GLY A 128 -15.35 14.12 5.89
CA GLY A 128 -16.20 12.94 5.86
C GLY A 128 -17.52 13.19 5.10
N PRO A 129 -18.52 12.28 5.16
CA PRO A 129 -18.56 11.09 6.02
C PRO A 129 -17.63 9.98 5.55
N LEU A 130 -16.99 9.30 6.50
CA LEU A 130 -16.10 8.17 6.30
C LEU A 130 -16.50 7.02 7.24
N HIS A 131 -15.79 5.89 7.12
CA HIS A 131 -15.95 4.74 8.00
C HIS A 131 -14.62 4.40 8.67
N LEU A 132 -14.67 3.97 9.93
CA LEU A 132 -13.48 3.75 10.75
C LEU A 132 -13.45 2.31 11.27
N ALA A 133 -12.37 1.61 11.01
CA ALA A 133 -12.04 0.34 11.64
C ALA A 133 -10.85 0.52 12.59
N MET A 134 -10.98 0.02 13.82
CA MET A 134 -9.90 0.03 14.80
C MET A 134 -9.71 -1.35 15.39
N GLY A 135 -8.48 -1.87 15.35
CA GLY A 135 -8.15 -3.17 15.88
C GLY A 135 -6.76 -3.21 16.50
N ARG A 136 -6.55 -4.20 17.34
CA ARG A 136 -5.25 -4.60 17.87
C ARG A 136 -5.15 -6.12 17.81
N PRO A 137 -4.20 -6.69 17.03
CA PRO A 137 -3.97 -8.14 17.03
C PRO A 137 -3.65 -8.67 18.42
N ILE A 138 -3.90 -9.95 18.67
CA ILE A 138 -3.68 -10.60 19.98
C ILE A 138 -2.18 -10.57 20.30
N ASP A 139 -1.34 -10.89 19.31
CA ASP A 139 0.10 -11.07 19.46
C ASP A 139 0.90 -9.79 19.20
N SER A 140 0.23 -8.64 19.10
CA SER A 140 0.89 -7.37 18.82
C SER A 140 0.39 -6.24 19.72
N LYS A 141 1.29 -5.32 20.05
CA LYS A 141 0.94 -4.05 20.68
C LYS A 141 0.49 -3.00 19.66
N GLU A 142 0.71 -3.26 18.38
CA GLU A 142 0.40 -2.34 17.31
C GLU A 142 -1.11 -2.19 17.12
N ARG A 143 -1.55 -0.95 16.96
CA ARG A 143 -2.94 -0.61 16.68
C ARG A 143 -3.10 -0.37 15.19
N TRP A 144 -4.08 -0.99 14.61
CA TRP A 144 -4.48 -0.74 13.24
C TRP A 144 -5.72 0.16 13.24
N ILE A 145 -5.58 1.32 12.67
CA ILE A 145 -6.62 2.35 12.62
C ILE A 145 -6.77 2.72 11.15
N VAL A 146 -7.81 2.19 10.53
CA VAL A 146 -8.02 2.26 9.08
C VAL A 146 -9.27 3.08 8.80
N ILE A 147 -9.13 4.11 7.98
CA ILE A 147 -10.21 4.90 7.41
C ILE A 147 -10.57 4.38 6.03
N SER A 148 -11.85 4.39 5.71
CA SER A 148 -12.42 3.95 4.46
C SER A 148 -13.57 4.88 4.03
N ASP A 149 -13.79 5.02 2.74
CA ASP A 149 -14.99 5.64 2.14
C ASP A 149 -16.18 4.66 2.06
N GLU A 150 -15.95 3.37 2.31
CA GLU A 150 -16.98 2.33 2.36
C GLU A 150 -17.13 1.77 3.78
N PRO A 151 -18.29 1.18 4.13
CA PRO A 151 -18.51 0.55 5.43
C PRO A 151 -17.41 -0.44 5.81
N THR A 152 -16.97 -0.36 7.05
CA THR A 152 -15.85 -1.16 7.57
C THR A 152 -16.32 -2.36 8.37
N ASP A 153 -15.57 -3.46 8.26
CA ASP A 153 -15.73 -4.70 8.99
C ASP A 153 -14.37 -5.40 9.21
N VAL A 154 -14.38 -6.68 9.56
CA VAL A 154 -13.14 -7.47 9.75
C VAL A 154 -12.36 -7.61 8.45
N GLU A 155 -13.02 -7.69 7.30
CA GLU A 155 -12.41 -7.79 5.98
C GLU A 155 -11.59 -6.55 5.63
N THR A 156 -11.96 -5.38 6.13
CA THR A 156 -11.20 -4.12 5.98
C THR A 156 -9.74 -4.27 6.43
N PHE A 157 -9.48 -5.00 7.51
CA PHE A 157 -8.10 -5.24 7.95
C PHE A 157 -7.36 -6.21 7.06
N ARG A 158 -8.04 -7.19 6.48
CA ARG A 158 -7.46 -8.14 5.54
C ARG A 158 -7.11 -7.45 4.23
N GLU A 159 -8.03 -6.63 3.69
CA GLU A 159 -7.76 -5.80 2.53
C GLU A 159 -6.58 -4.86 2.77
N TYR A 160 -6.59 -4.14 3.90
CA TYR A 160 -5.47 -3.26 4.26
C TYR A 160 -4.15 -4.02 4.40
N GLY A 161 -4.18 -5.26 4.90
CA GLY A 161 -3.02 -6.13 5.05
C GLY A 161 -2.29 -6.40 3.73
N LEU A 162 -2.97 -6.38 2.60
CA LEU A 162 -2.37 -6.54 1.28
C LEU A 162 -1.37 -5.42 0.93
N ARG A 163 -1.44 -4.28 1.62
CA ARG A 163 -0.46 -3.20 1.46
C ARG A 163 0.99 -3.66 1.75
N PHE A 164 1.18 -4.62 2.64
CA PHE A 164 2.52 -5.09 2.97
C PHE A 164 3.25 -5.75 1.80
N ASP A 165 2.55 -6.18 0.76
CA ASP A 165 3.15 -6.73 -0.46
C ASP A 165 4.07 -5.72 -1.18
N ILE A 166 3.85 -4.41 -1.00
CA ILE A 166 4.73 -3.39 -1.59
C ILE A 166 6.06 -3.27 -0.83
N GLU A 167 6.06 -3.51 0.48
CA GLU A 167 7.29 -3.52 1.28
C GLU A 167 8.17 -4.70 0.87
N GLU A 168 7.57 -5.88 0.67
CA GLU A 168 8.26 -7.05 0.13
C GLU A 168 8.83 -6.80 -1.27
N ASN A 169 8.09 -6.13 -2.14
CA ASN A 169 8.59 -5.78 -3.47
C ASN A 169 9.75 -4.77 -3.42
N PHE A 170 9.70 -3.77 -2.55
CA PHE A 170 10.84 -2.87 -2.35
C PHE A 170 12.07 -3.61 -1.80
N LEU A 171 11.87 -4.60 -0.95
CA LEU A 171 12.95 -5.42 -0.43
C LEU A 171 13.56 -6.31 -1.53
N ASP A 172 12.73 -6.90 -2.39
CA ASP A 172 13.18 -7.67 -3.56
C ASP A 172 13.99 -6.77 -4.52
N ASP A 173 13.54 -5.54 -4.78
CA ASP A 173 14.27 -4.59 -5.62
C ASP A 173 15.64 -4.23 -5.02
N LYS A 174 15.70 -3.93 -3.73
CA LYS A 174 16.89 -3.39 -3.06
C LYS A 174 17.97 -4.43 -2.83
N SER A 175 17.65 -5.54 -2.17
CA SER A 175 18.65 -6.46 -1.62
C SER A 175 18.35 -7.95 -1.81
N ASN A 176 17.09 -8.38 -1.82
CA ASN A 176 16.74 -9.79 -1.84
C ASN A 176 16.62 -10.41 -3.24
N GLY A 177 16.55 -9.60 -4.29
CA GLY A 177 16.38 -10.05 -5.68
C GLY A 177 17.32 -9.32 -6.63
N PHE A 178 17.03 -8.03 -6.91
CA PHE A 178 17.68 -7.29 -7.99
C PHE A 178 18.90 -6.47 -7.57
N GLN A 179 19.23 -6.42 -6.28
CA GLN A 179 20.45 -5.76 -5.75
C GLN A 179 20.57 -4.27 -6.15
N LEU A 180 19.46 -3.53 -6.24
CA LEU A 180 19.43 -2.13 -6.68
C LEU A 180 20.35 -1.23 -5.82
N GLU A 181 20.45 -1.52 -4.52
CA GLU A 181 21.35 -0.77 -3.61
C GLU A 181 22.84 -0.96 -3.95
N SER A 182 23.22 -2.05 -4.60
CA SER A 182 24.57 -2.31 -5.06
C SER A 182 24.87 -1.67 -6.43
N SER A 183 23.87 -1.11 -7.10
CA SER A 183 24.07 -0.43 -8.38
C SER A 183 24.88 0.86 -8.20
N LEU A 184 25.64 1.24 -9.21
CA LEU A 184 26.39 2.48 -9.22
C LEU A 184 25.63 3.65 -9.87
N ILE A 185 24.34 3.46 -10.15
CA ILE A 185 23.50 4.47 -10.80
C ILE A 185 23.21 5.60 -9.83
N ARG A 186 23.59 6.83 -10.20
CA ARG A 186 23.41 8.04 -9.39
C ARG A 186 22.70 9.14 -10.20
N SER A 187 21.56 8.80 -10.79
CA SER A 187 20.75 9.71 -11.60
C SER A 187 19.29 9.31 -11.51
N ALA A 188 18.41 10.22 -11.09
CA ALA A 188 16.98 9.95 -10.98
C ALA A 188 16.36 9.45 -12.29
N PRO A 189 16.64 10.06 -13.47
CA PRO A 189 16.12 9.56 -14.75
C PRO A 189 16.62 8.16 -15.13
N ALA A 190 17.86 7.81 -14.74
CA ALA A 190 18.39 6.47 -14.99
C ALA A 190 17.76 5.43 -14.05
N LEU A 191 17.53 5.79 -12.79
CA LEU A 191 16.81 4.96 -11.83
C LEU A 191 15.35 4.74 -12.26
N GLU A 192 14.68 5.75 -12.80
CA GLU A 192 13.31 5.58 -13.33
C GLU A 192 13.25 4.58 -14.47
N ARG A 193 14.21 4.63 -15.41
CA ARG A 193 14.31 3.63 -16.49
C ARG A 193 14.63 2.24 -15.95
N LEU A 194 15.47 2.14 -14.93
CA LEU A 194 15.77 0.86 -14.29
C LEU A 194 14.52 0.31 -13.58
N CYS A 195 13.72 1.15 -12.92
CA CYS A 195 12.45 0.74 -12.31
C CYS A 195 11.50 0.11 -13.35
N LEU A 196 11.50 0.56 -14.61
CA LEU A 196 10.71 -0.08 -15.67
C LEU A 196 11.16 -1.53 -15.91
N ILE A 197 12.47 -1.76 -15.98
CA ILE A 197 13.03 -3.10 -16.16
C ILE A 197 12.66 -3.98 -14.97
N LEU A 198 12.81 -3.47 -13.74
CA LEU A 198 12.46 -4.20 -12.52
C LEU A 198 10.96 -4.54 -12.47
N ALA A 199 10.09 -3.59 -12.84
CA ALA A 199 8.65 -3.81 -12.90
C ALA A 199 8.27 -4.91 -13.90
N ALA A 200 8.82 -4.85 -15.13
CA ALA A 200 8.59 -5.86 -16.15
C ALA A 200 9.12 -7.24 -15.72
N THR A 201 10.31 -7.29 -15.11
CA THR A 201 10.90 -8.54 -14.61
C THR A 201 10.08 -9.10 -13.46
N THR A 202 9.63 -8.29 -12.52
CA THR A 202 8.76 -8.72 -11.42
C THR A 202 7.45 -9.32 -11.94
N LEU A 203 6.81 -8.66 -12.91
CA LEU A 203 5.60 -9.17 -13.56
C LEU A 203 5.85 -10.51 -14.25
N TYR A 204 6.96 -10.61 -14.99
CA TYR A 204 7.34 -11.86 -15.67
C TYR A 204 7.55 -13.00 -14.69
N LEU A 205 8.36 -12.80 -13.64
CA LEU A 205 8.64 -13.83 -12.63
C LEU A 205 7.36 -14.26 -11.91
N VAL A 206 6.52 -13.33 -11.47
CA VAL A 206 5.25 -13.67 -10.79
C VAL A 206 4.33 -14.42 -11.75
N SER A 207 4.28 -14.06 -13.03
CA SER A 207 3.50 -14.75 -14.06
C SER A 207 3.99 -16.18 -14.27
N GLN A 208 5.31 -16.40 -14.43
CA GLN A 208 5.91 -17.74 -14.55
C GLN A 208 5.65 -18.58 -13.31
N GLY A 209 5.88 -18.03 -12.12
CA GLY A 209 5.60 -18.73 -10.88
C GLY A 209 4.12 -19.10 -10.72
N THR A 210 3.22 -18.23 -11.17
CA THR A 210 1.77 -18.52 -11.20
C THR A 210 1.48 -19.70 -12.13
N HIS A 211 2.01 -19.69 -13.34
CA HIS A 211 1.84 -20.78 -14.30
C HIS A 211 2.34 -22.12 -13.76
N ILE A 212 3.55 -22.13 -13.16
CA ILE A 212 4.15 -23.34 -12.55
C ILE A 212 3.25 -23.91 -11.44
N VAL A 213 2.68 -23.04 -10.59
CA VAL A 213 1.81 -23.47 -9.50
C VAL A 213 0.46 -23.97 -10.03
N GLU A 214 -0.17 -23.25 -10.95
CA GLU A 214 -1.48 -23.59 -11.52
C GLU A 214 -1.44 -24.88 -12.38
N THR A 215 -0.30 -25.15 -13.01
CA THR A 215 -0.10 -26.42 -13.77
C THR A 215 0.33 -27.59 -12.88
N GLY A 216 0.36 -27.42 -11.55
CA GLY A 216 0.73 -28.47 -10.61
C GLY A 216 2.22 -28.84 -10.59
N GLN A 217 3.07 -28.03 -11.23
CA GLN A 217 4.51 -28.31 -11.35
C GLN A 217 5.34 -27.78 -10.18
N ARG A 218 4.70 -27.12 -9.20
CA ARG A 218 5.39 -26.49 -8.06
C ARG A 218 6.44 -27.41 -7.42
N ARG A 219 6.13 -28.70 -7.21
CA ARG A 219 7.02 -29.66 -6.56
C ARG A 219 8.29 -29.99 -7.32
N LYS A 220 8.34 -29.68 -8.62
CA LYS A 220 9.54 -29.86 -9.44
C LYS A 220 10.60 -28.77 -9.17
N VAL A 221 10.16 -27.58 -8.76
CA VAL A 221 11.03 -26.40 -8.56
C VAL A 221 11.13 -25.95 -7.10
N ASP A 222 10.17 -26.33 -6.26
CA ASP A 222 10.12 -25.99 -4.84
C ASP A 222 9.84 -27.22 -3.99
N ALA A 223 10.88 -27.71 -3.33
CA ALA A 223 10.80 -28.89 -2.46
C ALA A 223 10.15 -28.61 -1.09
N HIS A 224 9.92 -27.35 -0.73
CA HIS A 224 9.37 -26.97 0.57
C HIS A 224 7.90 -27.39 0.69
N TRP A 225 7.60 -28.18 1.71
CA TRP A 225 6.23 -28.64 2.00
C TRP A 225 5.41 -27.62 2.77
N PHE A 226 6.06 -26.85 3.65
CA PHE A 226 5.43 -25.86 4.51
C PHE A 226 5.91 -24.47 4.11
N ARG A 227 4.97 -23.57 3.93
CA ARG A 227 5.14 -22.19 3.43
C ARG A 227 5.66 -22.07 1.99
N GLY A 228 6.46 -22.92 1.46
CA GLY A 228 6.96 -22.85 0.08
C GLY A 228 7.57 -21.50 -0.34
N ASN A 229 8.17 -21.45 -1.49
CA ASN A 229 8.62 -20.20 -2.09
C ASN A 229 7.43 -19.34 -2.60
N SER A 230 7.58 -18.02 -2.62
CA SER A 230 6.61 -17.12 -3.25
C SER A 230 6.56 -17.36 -4.77
N TYR A 231 5.47 -16.92 -5.41
CA TYR A 231 5.35 -16.97 -6.86
C TYR A 231 6.52 -16.28 -7.57
N PHE A 232 6.99 -15.15 -7.02
CA PHE A 232 8.17 -14.43 -7.50
C PHE A 232 9.46 -15.28 -7.47
N LYS A 233 9.68 -16.06 -6.41
CA LYS A 233 10.88 -16.89 -6.28
C LYS A 233 10.81 -18.21 -7.06
N ILE A 234 9.61 -18.66 -7.39
CA ILE A 234 9.36 -19.85 -8.22
C ILE A 234 9.58 -19.53 -9.71
N GLY A 235 9.20 -18.36 -10.16
CA GLY A 235 9.38 -17.90 -11.55
C GLY A 235 10.78 -17.44 -11.81
#